data_940ac85fe1129b4e42cd66c137415302
#
_entry.id   940ac85fe1129b4e42cd66c137415302
#
_cell.length_a   1.000
_cell.length_b   1.000
_cell.length_c   1.000
_cell.angle_alpha   90.00
_cell.angle_beta   90.00
_cell.angle_gamma   90.00
#
_symmetry.space_group_name_H-M   'P 1'
#
loop_
_entity.id
_entity.type
_entity.pdbx_description
1 polymer ?
#
loop_
_entity_poly.entity_id
_entity_poly.type
_entity_poly.pdbx_seq_one_letter_code
_entity_poly.pdbx_strand_id
1 'polypeptide(L)'
;SVACASGMAALTMALMNILRSGDHVVAAAGLYGGTVELLDELKAYGITTTYVRENTPQAFEAEITPQTKVVFAETIGNPKLDVTDIQGVAEIAHKHGIPFLVDNTVATPYLVNPLKLGADIVIHSSSKYINGSSDAISGILISGGSFKWNAEKFPGMAEFKKFGPFAYLAKLRNGLFRSMGACLAPQNAFLNTLGLETL
;
A
#
# COMPACT_ATOMS: atom_id res chain seq x y z
N SER A 1 12.67 0.76 0.78
CA SER A 1 11.68 1.77 0.41
C SER A 1 12.01 2.42 -0.93
N VAL A 2 11.03 3.10 -1.50
CA VAL A 2 11.19 3.98 -2.66
C VAL A 2 10.43 5.28 -2.43
N ALA A 3 11.02 6.40 -2.86
CA ALA A 3 10.39 7.71 -2.84
C ALA A 3 9.72 7.96 -4.19
N CYS A 4 8.47 8.40 -4.17
CA CYS A 4 7.58 8.48 -5.32
C CYS A 4 7.12 9.91 -5.58
N ALA A 5 6.68 10.19 -6.79
CA ALA A 5 6.20 11.51 -7.22
C ALA A 5 4.96 12.00 -6.46
N SER A 6 4.15 11.08 -5.93
CA SER A 6 2.96 11.37 -5.11
C SER A 6 2.52 10.17 -4.30
N GLY A 7 1.61 10.35 -3.34
CA GLY A 7 0.95 9.25 -2.63
C GLY A 7 0.20 8.33 -3.58
N MET A 8 -0.50 8.89 -4.57
CA MET A 8 -1.20 8.09 -5.59
C MET A 8 -0.23 7.28 -6.45
N ALA A 9 0.93 7.84 -6.81
CA ALA A 9 1.97 7.08 -7.51
C ALA A 9 2.49 5.92 -6.66
N ALA A 10 2.69 6.14 -5.35
CA ALA A 10 3.10 5.10 -4.42
C ALA A 10 2.05 3.98 -4.34
N LEU A 11 0.77 4.33 -4.19
CA LEU A 11 -0.34 3.37 -4.12
C LEU A 11 -0.50 2.59 -5.43
N THR A 12 -0.54 3.28 -6.57
CA THR A 12 -0.66 2.64 -7.90
C THR A 12 0.45 1.62 -8.11
N MET A 13 1.69 2.02 -7.84
CA MET A 13 2.84 1.12 -7.98
C MET A 13 2.80 -0.03 -6.96
N ALA A 14 2.33 0.22 -5.73
CA ALA A 14 2.21 -0.82 -4.72
C ALA A 14 1.25 -1.92 -5.18
N LEU A 15 0.08 -1.54 -5.68
CA LEU A 15 -0.94 -2.47 -6.17
C LEU A 15 -0.50 -3.17 -7.47
N MET A 16 -0.10 -2.41 -8.48
CA MET A 16 0.27 -2.96 -9.80
C MET A 16 1.54 -3.82 -9.76
N ASN A 17 2.38 -3.67 -8.75
CA ASN A 17 3.52 -4.57 -8.55
C ASN A 17 3.08 -6.00 -8.17
N ILE A 18 1.89 -6.16 -7.61
CA ILE A 18 1.33 -7.44 -7.16
C ILE A 18 0.29 -7.95 -8.14
N LEU A 19 -0.70 -7.10 -8.45
CA LEU A 19 -1.93 -7.44 -9.14
C LEU A 19 -1.76 -7.67 -10.64
N ARG A 20 -2.61 -8.54 -11.18
CA ARG A 20 -2.77 -8.87 -12.60
C ARG A 20 -4.25 -8.94 -12.94
N SER A 21 -4.57 -8.98 -14.23
CA SER A 21 -5.94 -9.24 -14.70
C SER A 21 -6.48 -10.55 -14.09
N GLY A 22 -7.69 -10.51 -13.57
CA GLY A 22 -8.35 -11.59 -12.85
C GLY A 22 -8.13 -11.58 -11.34
N ASP A 23 -7.25 -10.71 -10.82
CA ASP A 23 -7.01 -10.59 -9.38
C ASP A 23 -8.06 -9.73 -8.68
N HIS A 24 -8.15 -9.90 -7.36
CA HIS A 24 -9.11 -9.25 -6.51
C HIS A 24 -8.42 -8.56 -5.32
N VAL A 25 -8.99 -7.43 -4.89
CA VAL A 25 -8.60 -6.65 -3.70
C VAL A 25 -9.75 -6.64 -2.71
N VAL A 26 -9.47 -6.89 -1.44
CA VAL A 26 -10.39 -6.58 -0.34
C VAL A 26 -9.93 -5.29 0.31
N ALA A 27 -10.79 -4.29 0.35
CA ALA A 27 -10.44 -2.95 0.80
C ALA A 27 -11.40 -2.44 1.88
N ALA A 28 -10.89 -1.62 2.80
CA ALA A 28 -11.70 -0.90 3.77
C ALA A 28 -12.72 0.02 3.09
N ALA A 29 -13.84 0.30 3.75
CA ALA A 29 -14.88 1.17 3.19
C ALA A 29 -14.56 2.66 3.34
N GLY A 30 -13.84 3.03 4.40
CA GLY A 30 -13.52 4.42 4.74
C GLY A 30 -12.20 4.87 4.13
N LEU A 31 -12.09 4.87 2.80
CA LEU A 31 -10.87 5.25 2.09
C LEU A 31 -10.94 6.66 1.52
N TYR A 32 -9.77 7.25 1.31
CA TYR A 32 -9.62 8.48 0.55
C TYR A 32 -10.26 8.35 -0.85
N GLY A 33 -10.99 9.39 -1.29
CA GLY A 33 -11.71 9.37 -2.56
C GLY A 33 -10.86 8.99 -3.77
N GLY A 34 -9.64 9.55 -3.87
CA GLY A 34 -8.71 9.19 -4.95
C GLY A 34 -8.26 7.72 -4.91
N THR A 35 -8.24 7.09 -3.74
CA THR A 35 -7.97 5.64 -3.62
C THR A 35 -9.14 4.83 -4.18
N VAL A 36 -10.37 5.23 -3.88
CA VAL A 36 -11.58 4.58 -4.42
C VAL A 36 -11.61 4.72 -5.94
N GLU A 37 -11.36 5.92 -6.46
CA GLU A 37 -11.27 6.17 -7.91
C GLU A 37 -10.22 5.29 -8.58
N LEU A 38 -9.01 5.19 -8.00
CA LEU A 38 -7.97 4.30 -8.52
C LEU A 38 -8.41 2.83 -8.55
N LEU A 39 -8.99 2.34 -7.45
CA LEU A 39 -9.47 0.95 -7.38
C LEU A 39 -10.59 0.68 -8.39
N ASP A 40 -11.43 1.66 -8.67
CA ASP A 40 -12.45 1.56 -9.71
C ASP A 40 -11.86 1.60 -11.12
N GLU A 41 -10.86 2.44 -11.38
CA GLU A 41 -10.11 2.45 -12.65
C GLU A 41 -9.43 1.11 -12.94
N LEU A 42 -8.95 0.41 -11.91
CA LEU A 42 -8.31 -0.90 -12.07
C LEU A 42 -9.26 -1.97 -12.62
N LYS A 43 -10.58 -1.77 -12.58
CA LYS A 43 -11.59 -2.64 -13.23
C LYS A 43 -11.37 -2.73 -14.75
N ALA A 44 -10.96 -1.62 -15.38
CA ALA A 44 -10.64 -1.61 -16.80
C ALA A 44 -9.44 -2.52 -17.15
N TYR A 45 -8.61 -2.85 -16.17
CA TYR A 45 -7.48 -3.77 -16.30
C TYR A 45 -7.80 -5.19 -15.80
N GLY A 46 -9.09 -5.47 -15.53
CA GLY A 46 -9.56 -6.77 -15.07
C GLY A 46 -9.26 -7.08 -13.60
N ILE A 47 -9.02 -6.06 -12.78
CA ILE A 47 -8.80 -6.18 -11.34
C ILE A 47 -10.09 -5.73 -10.64
N THR A 48 -10.61 -6.56 -9.74
CA THR A 48 -11.84 -6.27 -9.00
C THR A 48 -11.57 -5.90 -7.56
N THR A 49 -12.46 -5.10 -6.96
CA THR A 49 -12.36 -4.70 -5.55
C THR A 49 -13.69 -4.92 -4.84
N THR A 50 -13.64 -5.52 -3.65
CA THR A 50 -14.74 -5.55 -2.70
C THR A 50 -14.40 -4.66 -1.51
N TYR A 51 -15.31 -3.74 -1.20
CA TYR A 51 -15.19 -2.87 -0.03
C TYR A 51 -15.96 -3.49 1.15
N VAL A 52 -15.27 -3.69 2.27
CA VAL A 52 -15.93 -4.16 3.49
C VAL A 52 -16.85 -3.08 4.06
N ARG A 53 -17.96 -3.50 4.67
CA ARG A 53 -18.92 -2.55 5.27
C ARG A 53 -18.47 -2.03 6.64
N GLU A 54 -17.78 -2.88 7.39
CA GLU A 54 -17.25 -2.60 8.73
C GLU A 54 -15.76 -2.83 8.74
N ASN A 55 -15.02 -1.95 9.41
CA ASN A 55 -13.55 -2.02 9.47
C ASN A 55 -13.08 -2.99 10.57
N THR A 56 -13.61 -4.25 10.53
CA THR A 56 -13.27 -5.32 11.47
C THR A 56 -12.54 -6.47 10.77
N PRO A 57 -11.61 -7.17 11.43
CA PRO A 57 -10.91 -8.32 10.84
C PRO A 57 -11.84 -9.36 10.23
N GLN A 58 -12.98 -9.66 10.90
CA GLN A 58 -13.97 -10.62 10.44
C GLN A 58 -14.65 -10.19 9.15
N ALA A 59 -14.92 -8.89 8.99
CA ALA A 59 -15.50 -8.36 7.76
C ALA A 59 -14.53 -8.47 6.59
N PHE A 60 -13.23 -8.24 6.81
CA PHE A 60 -12.21 -8.48 5.78
C PHE A 60 -12.14 -9.98 5.42
N GLU A 61 -12.14 -10.88 6.40
CA GLU A 61 -12.07 -12.32 6.15
C GLU A 61 -13.24 -12.83 5.30
N ALA A 62 -14.45 -12.34 5.57
CA ALA A 62 -15.67 -12.74 4.87
C ALA A 62 -15.64 -12.43 3.36
N GLU A 63 -14.90 -11.43 2.94
CA GLU A 63 -14.79 -10.99 1.54
C GLU A 63 -13.57 -11.58 0.81
N ILE A 64 -12.74 -12.37 1.48
CA ILE A 64 -11.57 -13.01 0.85
C ILE A 64 -12.04 -14.15 -0.07
N THR A 65 -11.59 -14.11 -1.31
CA THR A 65 -11.83 -15.14 -2.33
C THR A 65 -10.51 -15.78 -2.79
N PRO A 66 -10.53 -16.88 -3.54
CA PRO A 66 -9.32 -17.44 -4.14
C PRO A 66 -8.54 -16.45 -5.03
N GLN A 67 -9.22 -15.49 -5.62
CA GLN A 67 -8.64 -14.44 -6.47
C GLN A 67 -8.03 -13.28 -5.67
N THR A 68 -8.31 -13.19 -4.37
CA THR A 68 -7.80 -12.10 -3.54
C THR A 68 -6.27 -12.17 -3.43
N LYS A 69 -5.61 -11.07 -3.79
CA LYS A 69 -4.15 -10.93 -3.78
C LYS A 69 -3.65 -9.80 -2.88
N VAL A 70 -4.52 -8.90 -2.47
CA VAL A 70 -4.18 -7.78 -1.58
C VAL A 70 -5.35 -7.54 -0.63
N VAL A 71 -5.04 -7.34 0.64
CA VAL A 71 -5.92 -6.66 1.60
C VAL A 71 -5.39 -5.24 1.77
N PHE A 72 -6.27 -4.25 1.70
CA PHE A 72 -5.91 -2.82 1.77
C PHE A 72 -6.74 -2.07 2.79
N ALA A 73 -6.10 -1.23 3.59
CA ALA A 73 -6.78 -0.29 4.48
C ALA A 73 -5.95 0.98 4.69
N GLU A 74 -6.61 2.04 5.19
CA GLU A 74 -5.94 3.19 5.79
C GLU A 74 -5.84 2.99 7.29
N THR A 75 -4.77 3.45 7.93
CA THR A 75 -4.61 3.42 9.39
C THR A 75 -5.76 4.17 10.06
N ILE A 76 -6.09 5.35 9.54
CA ILE A 76 -7.22 6.19 9.91
C ILE A 76 -7.94 6.56 8.62
N GLY A 77 -9.19 6.14 8.48
CA GLY A 77 -9.99 6.32 7.28
C GLY A 77 -10.34 7.79 7.02
N ASN A 78 -10.52 8.15 5.75
CA ASN A 78 -10.87 9.49 5.32
C ASN A 78 -12.13 9.45 4.42
N PRO A 79 -13.24 10.08 4.79
CA PRO A 79 -13.41 11.10 5.85
C PRO A 79 -13.95 10.56 7.19
N LYS A 80 -14.22 9.27 7.30
CA LYS A 80 -14.92 8.69 8.46
C LYS A 80 -14.12 8.73 9.77
N LEU A 81 -12.80 8.78 9.71
CA LEU A 81 -11.87 8.72 10.84
C LEU A 81 -11.98 7.43 11.66
N ASP A 82 -12.51 6.36 11.08
CA ASP A 82 -12.47 5.03 11.66
C ASP A 82 -11.03 4.49 11.67
N VAL A 83 -10.66 3.86 12.78
CA VAL A 83 -9.31 3.33 12.99
C VAL A 83 -9.29 1.85 12.65
N THR A 84 -8.35 1.43 11.83
CA THR A 84 -8.18 0.03 11.45
C THR A 84 -7.45 -0.75 12.55
N ASP A 85 -7.98 -1.91 12.93
CA ASP A 85 -7.24 -2.93 13.70
C ASP A 85 -6.20 -3.59 12.80
N ILE A 86 -5.04 -2.94 12.68
CA ILE A 86 -3.96 -3.37 11.77
C ILE A 86 -3.49 -4.79 12.10
N GLN A 87 -3.33 -5.11 13.40
CA GLN A 87 -2.85 -6.43 13.81
C GLN A 87 -3.87 -7.52 13.47
N GLY A 88 -5.13 -7.33 13.81
CA GLY A 88 -6.18 -8.31 13.52
C GLY A 88 -6.38 -8.52 12.02
N VAL A 89 -6.34 -7.45 11.21
CA VAL A 89 -6.44 -7.57 9.73
C VAL A 89 -5.20 -8.24 9.14
N ALA A 90 -4.00 -7.95 9.64
CA ALA A 90 -2.77 -8.61 9.20
C ALA A 90 -2.80 -10.11 9.47
N GLU A 91 -3.25 -10.54 10.67
CA GLU A 91 -3.38 -11.95 11.03
C GLU A 91 -4.31 -12.69 10.07
N ILE A 92 -5.46 -12.08 9.73
CA ILE A 92 -6.41 -12.63 8.75
C ILE A 92 -5.77 -12.71 7.35
N ALA A 93 -5.18 -11.64 6.86
CA ALA A 93 -4.53 -11.63 5.55
C ALA A 93 -3.45 -12.72 5.45
N HIS A 94 -2.60 -12.84 6.46
CA HIS A 94 -1.52 -13.82 6.50
C HIS A 94 -2.04 -15.27 6.60
N LYS A 95 -3.11 -15.53 7.34
CA LYS A 95 -3.79 -16.83 7.39
C LYS A 95 -4.19 -17.32 5.98
N HIS A 96 -4.57 -16.41 5.12
CA HIS A 96 -4.90 -16.66 3.72
C HIS A 96 -3.71 -16.51 2.76
N GLY A 97 -2.49 -16.24 3.26
CA GLY A 97 -1.29 -16.04 2.46
C GLY A 97 -1.38 -14.83 1.52
N ILE A 98 -2.01 -13.75 1.99
CA ILE A 98 -2.23 -12.49 1.27
C ILE A 98 -1.46 -11.37 1.98
N PRO A 99 -0.73 -10.49 1.26
CA PRO A 99 -0.09 -9.33 1.89
C PRO A 99 -1.12 -8.28 2.30
N PHE A 100 -0.87 -7.64 3.43
CA PHE A 100 -1.63 -6.50 3.91
C PHE A 100 -0.90 -5.20 3.61
N LEU A 101 -1.54 -4.34 2.84
CA LEU A 101 -1.07 -3.02 2.42
C LEU A 101 -1.81 -1.94 3.20
N VAL A 102 -1.08 -1.03 3.83
CA VAL A 102 -1.65 0.04 4.66
C VAL A 102 -1.19 1.41 4.16
N ASP A 103 -2.15 2.30 3.93
CA ASP A 103 -1.87 3.73 3.82
C ASP A 103 -1.83 4.36 5.22
N ASN A 104 -0.65 4.83 5.61
CA ASN A 104 -0.42 5.42 6.92
C ASN A 104 -0.23 6.95 6.85
N THR A 105 -0.85 7.58 5.85
CA THR A 105 -0.69 9.02 5.60
C THR A 105 -1.13 9.88 6.78
N VAL A 106 -2.32 9.58 7.35
CA VAL A 106 -2.91 10.41 8.41
C VAL A 106 -2.18 10.24 9.73
N ALA A 107 -1.88 9.00 10.14
CA ALA A 107 -1.20 8.74 11.41
C ALA A 107 0.30 9.08 11.36
N THR A 108 0.93 9.02 10.21
CA THR A 108 2.38 9.16 10.00
C THR A 108 3.21 8.06 10.72
N PRO A 109 4.49 7.91 10.39
CA PRO A 109 5.34 6.96 11.12
C PRO A 109 5.64 7.38 12.56
N TYR A 110 5.34 8.63 12.91
CA TYR A 110 5.49 9.14 14.27
C TYR A 110 4.48 8.52 15.25
N LEU A 111 3.19 8.53 14.87
CA LEU A 111 2.13 8.00 15.74
C LEU A 111 1.99 6.47 15.63
N VAL A 112 2.08 5.91 14.42
CA VAL A 112 1.86 4.47 14.17
C VAL A 112 2.91 3.92 13.23
N ASN A 113 3.45 2.75 13.56
CA ASN A 113 4.31 1.98 12.68
C ASN A 113 3.61 0.69 12.25
N PRO A 114 2.87 0.69 11.12
CA PRO A 114 2.08 -0.47 10.71
C PRO A 114 2.90 -1.74 10.46
N LEU A 115 4.17 -1.63 10.04
CA LEU A 115 5.05 -2.79 9.86
C LEU A 115 5.27 -3.56 11.16
N LYS A 116 5.34 -2.87 12.31
CA LYS A 116 5.46 -3.51 13.62
C LYS A 116 4.17 -4.19 14.08
N LEU A 117 3.05 -3.81 13.47
CA LEU A 117 1.72 -4.36 13.73
C LEU A 117 1.30 -5.44 12.71
N GLY A 118 2.20 -5.83 11.81
CA GLY A 118 1.98 -6.92 10.88
C GLY A 118 1.68 -6.51 9.43
N ALA A 119 1.56 -5.22 9.11
CA ALA A 119 1.46 -4.80 7.71
C ALA A 119 2.73 -5.18 6.93
N ASP A 120 2.58 -5.57 5.67
CA ASP A 120 3.70 -5.99 4.82
C ASP A 120 4.24 -4.86 3.96
N ILE A 121 3.33 -3.98 3.53
CA ILE A 121 3.62 -2.84 2.68
C ILE A 121 2.92 -1.63 3.28
N VAL A 122 3.65 -0.53 3.40
CA VAL A 122 3.12 0.74 3.89
C VAL A 122 3.37 1.82 2.86
N ILE A 123 2.37 2.64 2.62
CA ILE A 123 2.51 3.85 1.82
C ILE A 123 2.23 5.09 2.66
N HIS A 124 2.77 6.20 2.22
CA HIS A 124 2.45 7.53 2.72
C HIS A 124 2.33 8.49 1.55
N SER A 125 1.28 9.30 1.53
CA SER A 125 1.32 10.57 0.83
C SER A 125 2.16 11.54 1.67
N SER A 126 3.46 11.56 1.42
CA SER A 126 4.37 12.42 2.18
C SER A 126 4.17 13.92 1.91
N SER A 127 3.31 14.27 0.95
CA SER A 127 2.80 15.63 0.72
C SER A 127 2.00 16.20 1.91
N LYS A 128 1.52 15.34 2.80
CA LYS A 128 0.63 15.71 3.90
C LYS A 128 1.43 15.99 5.17
N TYR A 129 1.20 15.25 6.22
CA TYR A 129 1.79 15.52 7.55
C TYR A 129 3.31 15.32 7.62
N ILE A 130 3.90 14.46 6.76
CA ILE A 130 5.36 14.32 6.69
C ILE A 130 6.01 15.59 6.16
N ASN A 131 5.43 16.21 5.12
CA ASN A 131 5.89 17.50 4.61
C ASN A 131 5.50 18.64 5.56
N GLY A 132 4.28 18.62 6.11
CA GLY A 132 3.77 19.59 7.06
C GLY A 132 3.45 20.99 6.51
N SER A 133 4.12 21.42 5.44
CA SER A 133 4.05 22.79 4.89
C SER A 133 3.17 22.90 3.65
N SER A 134 2.71 21.79 3.07
CA SER A 134 1.90 21.77 1.83
C SER A 134 2.59 22.39 0.60
N ASP A 135 3.91 22.39 0.58
CA ASP A 135 4.73 23.00 -0.47
C ASP A 135 5.38 21.98 -1.43
N ALA A 136 5.17 20.67 -1.20
CA ALA A 136 5.67 19.60 -2.05
C ALA A 136 4.66 18.49 -2.25
N ILE A 137 4.63 17.90 -3.45
CA ILE A 137 3.90 16.68 -3.75
C ILE A 137 4.89 15.52 -3.75
N SER A 138 4.59 14.46 -2.99
CA SER A 138 5.49 13.35 -2.79
C SER A 138 4.78 12.11 -2.23
N GLY A 139 5.43 10.97 -2.32
CA GLY A 139 4.95 9.72 -1.75
C GLY A 139 6.09 8.81 -1.34
N ILE A 140 5.81 7.90 -0.45
CA ILE A 140 6.78 6.88 0.01
C ILE A 140 6.09 5.52 -0.02
N LEU A 141 6.80 4.53 -0.54
CA LEU A 141 6.40 3.13 -0.49
C LEU A 141 7.47 2.34 0.27
N ILE A 142 7.05 1.59 1.26
CA ILE A 142 7.90 0.83 2.16
C ILE A 142 7.43 -0.63 2.15
N SER A 143 8.36 -1.58 2.02
CA SER A 143 8.11 -3.00 2.24
C SER A 143 8.84 -3.47 3.48
N GLY A 144 8.15 -4.19 4.35
CA GLY A 144 8.71 -4.79 5.55
C GLY A 144 9.68 -5.93 5.26
N GLY A 145 9.52 -6.60 4.11
CA GLY A 145 10.36 -7.71 3.67
C GLY A 145 10.08 -9.04 4.36
N SER A 146 9.14 -9.10 5.28
CA SER A 146 8.78 -10.31 6.04
C SER A 146 7.81 -11.23 5.31
N PHE A 147 7.01 -10.69 4.39
CA PHE A 147 5.99 -11.47 3.67
C PHE A 147 6.63 -12.54 2.76
N LYS A 148 6.13 -13.76 2.90
CA LYS A 148 6.60 -14.92 2.13
C LYS A 148 5.80 -15.05 0.83
N TRP A 149 6.36 -14.54 -0.26
CA TRP A 149 5.75 -14.61 -1.59
C TRP A 149 5.67 -16.06 -2.10
N ASN A 150 4.47 -16.63 -2.07
CA ASN A 150 4.21 -17.94 -2.69
C ASN A 150 4.18 -17.78 -4.21
N ALA A 151 4.99 -18.58 -4.94
CA ALA A 151 5.10 -18.46 -6.39
C ALA A 151 3.84 -18.92 -7.15
N GLU A 152 3.05 -19.84 -6.58
CA GLU A 152 1.79 -20.28 -7.18
C GLU A 152 0.74 -19.18 -7.08
N LYS A 153 0.65 -18.54 -5.92
CA LYS A 153 -0.29 -17.43 -5.69
C LYS A 153 0.17 -16.14 -6.34
N PHE A 154 1.49 -15.89 -6.39
CA PHE A 154 2.12 -14.68 -6.92
C PHE A 154 3.19 -15.03 -7.96
N PRO A 155 2.82 -15.56 -9.15
CA PRO A 155 3.80 -16.01 -10.15
C PRO A 155 4.74 -14.91 -10.60
N GLY A 156 4.28 -13.66 -10.63
CA GLY A 156 5.11 -12.50 -10.96
C GLY A 156 6.22 -12.19 -9.94
N MET A 157 6.23 -12.85 -8.77
CA MET A 157 7.28 -12.71 -7.76
C MET A 157 8.34 -13.82 -7.84
N ALA A 158 8.11 -14.87 -8.66
CA ALA A 158 8.96 -16.07 -8.68
C ALA A 158 10.44 -15.77 -8.97
N GLU A 159 10.72 -14.95 -9.99
CA GLU A 159 12.08 -14.58 -10.41
C GLU A 159 12.81 -13.73 -9.35
N PHE A 160 12.07 -13.05 -8.50
CA PHE A 160 12.60 -12.13 -7.50
C PHE A 160 12.82 -12.78 -6.15
N LYS A 161 12.41 -14.04 -5.93
CA LYS A 161 12.64 -14.79 -4.68
C LYS A 161 14.11 -14.82 -4.25
N LYS A 162 15.03 -14.83 -5.20
CA LYS A 162 16.48 -14.80 -4.95
C LYS A 162 16.96 -13.56 -4.16
N PHE A 163 16.17 -12.49 -4.15
CA PHE A 163 16.47 -11.27 -3.40
C PHE A 163 15.98 -11.32 -1.93
N GLY A 164 15.36 -12.44 -1.49
CA GLY A 164 14.92 -12.63 -0.11
C GLY A 164 13.96 -11.51 0.34
N PRO A 165 14.24 -10.83 1.47
CA PRO A 165 13.40 -9.74 1.99
C PRO A 165 13.20 -8.57 1.02
N PHE A 166 14.08 -8.42 0.04
CA PHE A 166 14.03 -7.35 -0.96
C PHE A 166 13.26 -7.73 -2.23
N ALA A 167 12.71 -8.94 -2.32
CA ALA A 167 12.04 -9.44 -3.53
C ALA A 167 11.00 -8.47 -4.10
N TYR A 168 10.13 -7.95 -3.26
CA TYR A 168 9.08 -7.00 -3.64
C TYR A 168 9.67 -5.69 -4.21
N LEU A 169 10.64 -5.09 -3.51
CA LEU A 169 11.28 -3.85 -3.94
C LEU A 169 12.18 -4.06 -5.16
N ALA A 170 12.84 -5.22 -5.28
CA ALA A 170 13.64 -5.56 -6.45
C ALA A 170 12.77 -5.63 -7.71
N LYS A 171 11.60 -6.29 -7.63
CA LYS A 171 10.63 -6.31 -8.71
C LYS A 171 10.14 -4.91 -9.09
N LEU A 172 9.72 -4.15 -8.09
CA LEU A 172 9.23 -2.79 -8.28
C LEU A 172 10.27 -1.90 -8.98
N ARG A 173 11.50 -1.86 -8.47
CA ARG A 173 12.57 -0.98 -8.97
C ARG A 173 13.03 -1.36 -10.38
N ASN A 174 13.10 -2.66 -10.68
CA ASN A 174 13.51 -3.13 -12.02
C ASN A 174 12.38 -3.08 -13.05
N GLY A 175 11.14 -2.92 -12.62
CA GLY A 175 9.95 -2.86 -13.46
C GLY A 175 9.27 -1.49 -13.41
N LEU A 176 8.11 -1.45 -12.75
CA LEU A 176 7.17 -0.32 -12.78
C LEU A 176 7.81 1.02 -12.37
N PHE A 177 8.56 1.05 -11.27
CA PHE A 177 9.15 2.30 -10.77
C PHE A 177 10.03 2.98 -11.84
N ARG A 178 10.88 2.20 -12.50
CA ARG A 178 11.73 2.69 -13.59
C ARG A 178 10.93 3.10 -14.81
N SER A 179 9.95 2.26 -15.21
CA SER A 179 9.26 2.41 -16.49
C SER A 179 8.19 3.50 -16.47
N MET A 180 7.52 3.71 -15.34
CA MET A 180 6.50 4.75 -15.18
C MET A 180 7.08 6.13 -14.88
N GLY A 181 8.35 6.22 -14.51
CA GLY A 181 8.99 7.48 -14.18
C GLY A 181 8.39 8.19 -12.96
N ALA A 182 7.74 7.45 -12.06
CA ALA A 182 7.04 7.97 -10.89
C ALA A 182 7.98 8.27 -9.72
N CYS A 183 9.22 8.69 -10.00
CA CYS A 183 10.22 9.03 -9.00
C CYS A 183 10.00 10.43 -8.41
N LEU A 184 10.44 10.61 -7.17
CA LEU A 184 10.39 11.90 -6.49
C LEU A 184 11.37 12.89 -7.12
N ALA A 185 10.90 14.11 -7.41
CA ALA A 185 11.75 15.18 -7.90
C ALA A 185 12.72 15.66 -6.80
N PRO A 186 13.99 15.97 -7.11
CA PRO A 186 14.98 16.40 -6.12
C PRO A 186 14.54 17.61 -5.29
N GLN A 187 13.86 18.59 -5.90
CA GLN A 187 13.35 19.77 -5.19
C GLN A 187 12.30 19.36 -4.14
N ASN A 188 11.37 18.46 -4.50
CA ASN A 188 10.36 17.98 -3.56
C ASN A 188 10.99 17.12 -2.45
N ALA A 189 12.05 16.38 -2.74
CA ALA A 189 12.80 15.65 -1.72
C ALA A 189 13.43 16.61 -0.69
N PHE A 190 14.01 17.72 -1.14
CA PHE A 190 14.56 18.75 -0.27
C PHE A 190 13.49 19.36 0.64
N LEU A 191 12.35 19.77 0.07
CA LEU A 191 11.25 20.35 0.85
C LEU A 191 10.68 19.35 1.88
N ASN A 192 10.54 18.07 1.51
CA ASN A 192 10.13 17.04 2.47
C ASN A 192 11.14 16.83 3.59
N THR A 193 12.44 16.96 3.30
CA THR A 193 13.48 16.85 4.33
C THR A 193 13.36 17.98 5.35
N LEU A 194 13.05 19.19 4.90
CA LEU A 194 12.75 20.31 5.81
C LEU A 194 11.48 20.05 6.63
N GLY A 195 10.42 19.53 5.97
CA GLY A 195 9.15 19.22 6.65
C GLY A 195 9.30 18.18 7.75
N LEU A 196 10.17 17.18 7.57
CA LEU A 196 10.45 16.17 8.60
C LEU A 196 10.92 16.72 9.94
N GLU A 197 11.49 17.92 9.95
CA GLU A 197 11.93 18.59 11.19
C GLU A 197 10.75 19.02 12.08
N THR A 198 9.53 19.03 11.53
CA THR A 198 8.32 19.47 12.22
C THR A 198 7.34 18.34 12.52
N LEU A 199 7.67 17.12 12.12
CA LEU A 199 6.80 15.94 12.31
C LEU A 199 6.76 15.46 13.76
#